data_74a5f9ee6f9ea5a31358348ba27ae063
#
_entry.id   74a5f9ee6f9ea5a31358348ba27ae063
#
_cell.length_a   1.000
_cell.length_b   1.000
_cell.length_c   1.000
_cell.angle_alpha   90.00
_cell.angle_beta   90.00
_cell.angle_gamma   90.00
#
_symmetry.space_group_name_H-M   'P 1'
#
loop_
_entity.id
_entity.type
_entity.pdbx_description
1 polymer ?
#
loop_
_entity_poly.entity_id
_entity_poly.type
_entity_poly.pdbx_seq_one_letter_code
_entity_poly.pdbx_strand_id
1 'polypeptide(L)'
;MMVHLTIDGQPVEVEEGTTILQAAKKACIHIPTLCYHEDLSIKAVCRICVVEVEGQRLLPTACSTPVSEGMVVQTASPKVLKARRNILELIFARHPQECLVCPKDGKCDLQKVAQDVGMHLDIRYDKQLRHQKEDWSSPAIMRNPQKCILCGRCMEVCNEIQGINVLSKENRGFHTLIAPAYGEKLADTNCINCGQCVQVCPTGALTVHYHTYGLYRQKELGKKLIIQVAPSVRITLAEALGEQPGVVSTGRLVSALKRLGFYKVFDSDFSADLTIMEEGTELLNRLQNGGTLPMITSCCPAWVKYCETYAPEYTKHLSTAKSPQQMFGALIKTWFAKREGIDPGDICSVSVMPCTAKKFECTRPEMKDSGYQDVDISITVQELAALIRAGGIDFAELPDTPFDDPFGEGSGAGLIFGATGGVMEAALRTVYAVLTGKEMEHLDYTPVRGFEGIKESQVDLNGRVIKVAVAHGIKNAKVLLEKVKNGTADYQFIEIMACPGGCIGGGGNPLKTWSIMEKRKKAIYEAEAELPVRQSHKNPAIQKIYETYLGEPCGELSHKLLHTEYCNRQDLLQ
;
A
#
# COMPACT_ATOMS: atom_id res chain seq x y z
N MET A 1 11.57 -22.25 27.76
CA MET A 1 11.16 -23.64 28.07
C MET A 1 10.05 -24.07 27.14
N MET A 2 9.99 -25.40 26.84
CA MET A 2 8.83 -25.95 26.13
C MET A 2 7.71 -26.20 27.14
N VAL A 3 6.48 -25.94 26.72
CA VAL A 3 5.26 -26.09 27.53
C VAL A 3 4.36 -27.07 26.81
N HIS A 4 3.85 -28.06 27.55
CA HIS A 4 2.95 -29.11 27.04
C HIS A 4 1.53 -28.82 27.51
N LEU A 5 0.60 -28.83 26.57
CA LEU A 5 -0.81 -28.59 26.84
C LEU A 5 -1.68 -29.48 25.94
N THR A 6 -2.97 -29.52 26.22
CA THR A 6 -3.95 -30.22 25.40
C THR A 6 -4.99 -29.22 24.88
N ILE A 7 -5.25 -29.21 23.57
CA ILE A 7 -6.29 -28.38 22.95
C ILE A 7 -7.25 -29.30 22.19
N ASP A 8 -8.52 -29.31 22.57
CA ASP A 8 -9.58 -30.17 22.02
C ASP A 8 -9.17 -31.67 21.97
N GLY A 9 -8.46 -32.12 23.00
CA GLY A 9 -7.96 -33.51 23.11
C GLY A 9 -6.66 -33.79 22.36
N GLN A 10 -6.10 -32.82 21.64
CA GLN A 10 -4.82 -32.95 20.92
C GLN A 10 -3.66 -32.42 21.78
N PRO A 11 -2.58 -33.22 21.98
CA PRO A 11 -1.38 -32.73 22.65
C PRO A 11 -0.65 -31.72 21.79
N VAL A 12 -0.24 -30.61 22.39
CA VAL A 12 0.44 -29.51 21.72
C VAL A 12 1.65 -29.10 22.56
N GLU A 13 2.79 -28.91 21.90
CA GLU A 13 4.04 -28.43 22.49
C GLU A 13 4.45 -27.11 21.87
N VAL A 14 4.67 -26.07 22.69
CA VAL A 14 5.04 -24.72 22.27
C VAL A 14 6.03 -24.09 23.24
N GLU A 15 6.66 -23.01 22.83
CA GLU A 15 7.54 -22.22 23.68
C GLU A 15 6.75 -21.48 24.78
N GLU A 16 7.38 -21.31 25.93
CA GLU A 16 6.84 -20.49 27.03
C GLU A 16 6.55 -19.06 26.55
N GLY A 17 5.44 -18.47 27.00
CA GLY A 17 4.96 -17.17 26.56
C GLY A 17 4.10 -17.19 25.30
N THR A 18 3.99 -18.34 24.60
CA THR A 18 3.06 -18.52 23.48
C THR A 18 1.61 -18.37 23.99
N THR A 19 0.75 -17.70 23.22
CA THR A 19 -0.69 -17.60 23.57
C THR A 19 -1.46 -18.84 23.16
N ILE A 20 -2.61 -19.08 23.81
CA ILE A 20 -3.52 -20.20 23.44
C ILE A 20 -3.89 -20.13 21.94
N LEU A 21 -4.10 -18.91 21.40
CA LEU A 21 -4.41 -18.72 19.97
C LEU A 21 -3.27 -19.17 19.06
N GLN A 22 -2.03 -18.83 19.40
CA GLN A 22 -0.85 -19.23 18.63
C GLN A 22 -0.62 -20.76 18.73
N ALA A 23 -0.79 -21.33 19.93
CA ALA A 23 -0.71 -22.79 20.14
C ALA A 23 -1.77 -23.54 19.33
N ALA A 24 -3.03 -23.06 19.32
CA ALA A 24 -4.11 -23.63 18.51
C ALA A 24 -3.80 -23.54 17.00
N LYS A 25 -3.26 -22.38 16.53
CA LYS A 25 -2.83 -22.22 15.12
C LYS A 25 -1.75 -23.23 14.73
N LYS A 26 -0.78 -23.52 15.62
CA LYS A 26 0.26 -24.54 15.40
C LYS A 26 -0.34 -25.95 15.29
N ALA A 27 -1.39 -26.23 16.06
CA ALA A 27 -2.14 -27.48 16.02
C ALA A 27 -3.21 -27.56 14.91
N CYS A 28 -3.25 -26.59 13.98
CA CYS A 28 -4.28 -26.48 12.94
C CYS A 28 -5.72 -26.36 13.49
N ILE A 29 -5.89 -25.88 14.73
CA ILE A 29 -7.18 -25.63 15.37
C ILE A 29 -7.57 -24.17 15.16
N HIS A 30 -8.75 -23.94 14.55
CA HIS A 30 -9.24 -22.59 14.27
C HIS A 30 -9.98 -21.99 15.48
N ILE A 31 -9.50 -20.84 15.96
CA ILE A 31 -10.21 -20.01 16.95
C ILE A 31 -10.56 -18.67 16.28
N PRO A 32 -11.86 -18.30 16.16
CA PRO A 32 -12.25 -17.06 15.48
C PRO A 32 -11.76 -15.81 16.23
N THR A 33 -11.39 -14.78 15.46
CA THR A 33 -10.89 -13.48 15.98
C THR A 33 -11.48 -12.31 15.20
N LEU A 34 -11.62 -11.13 15.86
CA LEU A 34 -12.03 -9.89 15.19
C LEU A 34 -11.08 -8.72 15.49
N CYS A 35 -10.56 -8.60 16.71
CA CYS A 35 -9.62 -7.53 17.06
C CYS A 35 -8.15 -7.95 16.97
N TYR A 36 -7.86 -9.24 16.97
CA TYR A 36 -6.51 -9.77 16.82
C TYR A 36 -6.05 -9.65 15.36
N HIS A 37 -4.81 -9.21 15.18
CA HIS A 37 -4.07 -9.25 13.93
C HIS A 37 -2.63 -9.64 14.26
N GLU A 38 -2.04 -10.56 13.50
CA GLU A 38 -0.72 -11.13 13.84
C GLU A 38 0.40 -10.08 13.85
N ASP A 39 0.28 -9.02 13.07
CA ASP A 39 1.28 -7.97 12.94
C ASP A 39 0.99 -6.73 13.84
N LEU A 40 -0.01 -6.80 14.71
CA LEU A 40 -0.38 -5.70 15.61
C LEU A 40 -0.38 -6.15 17.06
N SER A 41 -0.29 -5.20 17.98
CA SER A 41 -0.34 -5.52 19.41
C SER A 41 -1.71 -6.06 19.83
N ILE A 42 -1.70 -6.98 20.80
CA ILE A 42 -2.90 -7.68 21.28
C ILE A 42 -3.76 -6.74 22.12
N LYS A 43 -5.01 -6.47 21.69
CA LYS A 43 -5.96 -5.61 22.39
C LYS A 43 -6.99 -6.38 23.22
N ALA A 44 -7.34 -7.60 22.87
CA ALA A 44 -8.30 -8.48 23.55
C ALA A 44 -9.69 -7.85 23.82
N VAL A 45 -10.13 -6.87 22.99
CA VAL A 45 -11.35 -6.07 23.23
C VAL A 45 -12.63 -6.72 22.70
N CYS A 46 -12.57 -7.52 21.62
CA CYS A 46 -13.78 -8.08 21.01
C CYS A 46 -14.31 -9.31 21.73
N ARG A 47 -13.49 -10.01 22.49
CA ARG A 47 -13.81 -11.21 23.28
C ARG A 47 -14.29 -12.43 22.47
N ILE A 48 -14.27 -12.38 21.14
CA ILE A 48 -14.79 -13.48 20.29
C ILE A 48 -13.94 -14.76 20.39
N CYS A 49 -12.64 -14.63 20.70
CA CYS A 49 -11.71 -15.73 20.81
C CYS A 49 -11.73 -16.44 22.20
N VAL A 50 -12.82 -16.30 22.97
CA VAL A 50 -12.92 -16.98 24.26
C VAL A 50 -12.87 -18.50 24.11
N VAL A 51 -12.21 -19.15 25.09
CA VAL A 51 -12.05 -20.61 25.18
C VAL A 51 -12.37 -21.04 26.60
N GLU A 52 -12.63 -22.34 26.80
CA GLU A 52 -12.76 -22.93 28.12
C GLU A 52 -11.44 -23.57 28.52
N VAL A 53 -10.97 -23.29 29.72
CA VAL A 53 -9.78 -23.88 30.31
C VAL A 53 -10.22 -24.67 31.53
N GLU A 54 -9.82 -25.94 31.63
CA GLU A 54 -10.17 -26.78 32.74
C GLU A 54 -9.72 -26.18 34.07
N GLY A 55 -10.58 -26.24 35.08
CA GLY A 55 -10.34 -25.61 36.38
C GLY A 55 -10.59 -24.10 36.44
N GLN A 56 -10.87 -23.44 35.33
CA GLN A 56 -11.16 -21.98 35.31
C GLN A 56 -12.67 -21.72 35.26
N ARG A 57 -13.16 -20.83 36.13
CA ARG A 57 -14.57 -20.41 36.15
C ARG A 57 -14.95 -19.53 34.95
N LEU A 58 -14.03 -18.64 34.54
CA LEU A 58 -14.24 -17.68 33.46
C LEU A 58 -13.68 -18.23 32.14
N LEU A 59 -14.21 -17.73 31.03
CA LEU A 59 -13.68 -17.99 29.70
C LEU A 59 -12.58 -16.97 29.34
N PRO A 60 -11.29 -17.36 29.36
CA PRO A 60 -10.21 -16.46 28.95
C PRO A 60 -10.23 -16.21 27.44
N THR A 61 -9.58 -15.15 26.99
CA THR A 61 -9.36 -14.85 25.57
C THR A 61 -8.12 -15.54 25.07
N ALA A 62 -8.24 -16.43 24.09
CA ALA A 62 -7.12 -17.18 23.54
C ALA A 62 -6.00 -16.28 22.98
N CYS A 63 -6.34 -15.11 22.42
CA CYS A 63 -5.36 -14.20 21.82
C CYS A 63 -4.41 -13.54 22.82
N SER A 64 -4.78 -13.45 24.11
CA SER A 64 -3.99 -12.73 25.14
C SER A 64 -3.59 -13.60 26.33
N THR A 65 -4.03 -14.83 26.38
CA THR A 65 -3.74 -15.74 27.50
C THR A 65 -2.55 -16.62 27.14
N PRO A 66 -1.42 -16.51 27.86
CA PRO A 66 -0.29 -17.42 27.64
C PRO A 66 -0.63 -18.83 28.09
N VAL A 67 0.00 -19.80 27.45
CA VAL A 67 -0.14 -21.21 27.84
C VAL A 67 0.64 -21.53 29.12
N SER A 68 0.21 -22.58 29.83
CA SER A 68 0.95 -23.12 30.98
C SER A 68 1.02 -24.65 30.91
N GLU A 69 1.98 -25.23 31.62
CA GLU A 69 2.20 -26.67 31.66
C GLU A 69 0.94 -27.41 32.13
N GLY A 70 0.56 -28.47 31.42
CA GLY A 70 -0.60 -29.27 31.71
C GLY A 70 -1.96 -28.63 31.44
N MET A 71 -2.00 -27.44 30.83
CA MET A 71 -3.26 -26.73 30.51
C MET A 71 -4.13 -27.56 29.58
N VAL A 72 -5.42 -27.69 29.90
CA VAL A 72 -6.43 -28.37 29.05
C VAL A 72 -7.42 -27.30 28.55
N VAL A 73 -7.49 -27.16 27.22
CA VAL A 73 -8.28 -26.11 26.55
C VAL A 73 -9.34 -26.77 25.66
N GLN A 74 -10.58 -26.27 25.76
CA GLN A 74 -11.66 -26.60 24.83
C GLN A 74 -12.05 -25.36 24.05
N THR A 75 -11.95 -25.43 22.72
CA THR A 75 -12.18 -24.29 21.83
C THR A 75 -13.61 -24.18 21.34
N ALA A 76 -14.41 -25.25 21.44
CA ALA A 76 -15.77 -25.32 20.90
C ALA A 76 -16.78 -25.99 21.87
N SER A 77 -16.56 -25.92 23.20
CA SER A 77 -17.54 -26.42 24.17
C SER A 77 -18.88 -25.66 24.05
N PRO A 78 -20.02 -26.26 24.50
CA PRO A 78 -21.33 -25.61 24.49
C PRO A 78 -21.31 -24.23 25.18
N LYS A 79 -20.53 -24.08 26.24
CA LYS A 79 -20.34 -22.84 27.00
C LYS A 79 -19.62 -21.78 26.15
N VAL A 80 -18.57 -22.18 25.43
CA VAL A 80 -17.82 -21.31 24.50
C VAL A 80 -18.68 -20.84 23.34
N LEU A 81 -19.38 -21.78 22.66
CA LEU A 81 -20.25 -21.45 21.52
C LEU A 81 -21.39 -20.51 21.93
N LYS A 82 -22.03 -20.74 23.08
CA LYS A 82 -23.04 -19.84 23.62
C LYS A 82 -22.48 -18.44 23.89
N ALA A 83 -21.28 -18.33 24.46
CA ALA A 83 -20.63 -17.05 24.74
C ALA A 83 -20.31 -16.30 23.43
N ARG A 84 -19.74 -16.97 22.43
CA ARG A 84 -19.43 -16.37 21.11
C ARG A 84 -20.70 -15.89 20.40
N ARG A 85 -21.78 -16.70 20.44
CA ARG A 85 -23.08 -16.30 19.88
C ARG A 85 -23.59 -15.01 20.52
N ASN A 86 -23.60 -14.93 21.86
CA ASN A 86 -24.03 -13.73 22.59
C ASN A 86 -23.20 -12.49 22.21
N ILE A 87 -21.88 -12.65 22.09
CA ILE A 87 -20.99 -11.56 21.70
C ILE A 87 -21.30 -11.08 20.27
N LEU A 88 -21.50 -12.01 19.33
CA LEU A 88 -21.85 -11.66 17.95
C LEU A 88 -23.20 -10.96 17.84
N GLU A 89 -24.22 -11.45 18.56
CA GLU A 89 -25.53 -10.80 18.60
C GLU A 89 -25.43 -9.34 19.08
N LEU A 90 -24.63 -9.06 20.12
CA LEU A 90 -24.38 -7.69 20.58
C LEU A 90 -23.65 -6.82 19.53
N ILE A 91 -22.70 -7.42 18.78
CA ILE A 91 -22.03 -6.72 17.69
C ILE A 91 -23.03 -6.41 16.57
N PHE A 92 -23.85 -7.39 16.16
CA PHE A 92 -24.83 -7.24 15.09
C PHE A 92 -26.00 -6.30 15.47
N ALA A 93 -26.36 -6.19 16.75
CA ALA A 93 -27.33 -5.20 17.19
C ALA A 93 -26.90 -3.76 16.86
N ARG A 94 -25.59 -3.53 16.73
CA ARG A 94 -25.00 -2.21 16.42
C ARG A 94 -24.41 -2.11 15.01
N HIS A 95 -24.46 -3.17 14.21
CA HIS A 95 -23.90 -3.22 12.85
C HIS A 95 -25.03 -3.30 11.82
N PRO A 96 -25.03 -2.43 10.77
CA PRO A 96 -26.04 -2.51 9.73
C PRO A 96 -25.88 -3.81 8.92
N GLN A 97 -27.03 -4.46 8.65
CA GLN A 97 -27.07 -5.73 7.92
C GLN A 97 -27.24 -5.49 6.40
N GLU A 98 -26.41 -4.64 5.84
CA GLU A 98 -26.43 -4.24 4.43
C GLU A 98 -25.28 -4.90 3.66
N CYS A 99 -25.09 -6.22 3.87
CA CYS A 99 -23.92 -6.93 3.34
C CYS A 99 -23.86 -6.89 1.82
N LEU A 100 -24.98 -7.09 1.14
CA LEU A 100 -25.05 -7.18 -0.32
C LEU A 100 -24.59 -5.90 -1.06
N VAL A 101 -24.67 -4.76 -0.40
CA VAL A 101 -24.18 -3.47 -0.94
C VAL A 101 -22.93 -2.96 -0.22
N CYS A 102 -22.34 -3.78 0.62
CA CYS A 102 -21.12 -3.43 1.36
C CYS A 102 -19.85 -3.69 0.54
N PRO A 103 -18.91 -2.74 0.43
CA PRO A 103 -17.65 -2.96 -0.28
C PRO A 103 -16.78 -4.10 0.28
N LYS A 104 -17.10 -4.59 1.48
CA LYS A 104 -16.42 -5.74 2.14
C LYS A 104 -17.18 -7.06 2.00
N ASP A 105 -18.29 -7.10 1.26
CA ASP A 105 -19.03 -8.35 1.07
C ASP A 105 -18.13 -9.48 0.53
N GLY A 106 -18.30 -10.68 1.07
CA GLY A 106 -17.46 -11.84 0.77
C GLY A 106 -16.00 -11.78 1.28
N LYS A 107 -15.57 -10.64 1.88
CA LYS A 107 -14.21 -10.43 2.43
C LYS A 107 -14.23 -9.85 3.85
N CYS A 108 -15.36 -9.96 4.54
CA CYS A 108 -15.59 -9.37 5.86
C CYS A 108 -15.31 -10.40 6.96
N ASP A 109 -14.36 -10.08 7.88
CA ASP A 109 -14.07 -10.97 9.02
C ASP A 109 -15.31 -11.21 9.90
N LEU A 110 -16.20 -10.21 10.01
CA LEU A 110 -17.44 -10.36 10.80
C LEU A 110 -18.41 -11.37 10.16
N GLN A 111 -18.57 -11.35 8.82
CA GLN A 111 -19.36 -12.34 8.10
C GLN A 111 -18.77 -13.74 8.29
N LYS A 112 -17.46 -13.88 8.12
CA LYS A 112 -16.76 -15.17 8.31
C LYS A 112 -16.97 -15.71 9.71
N VAL A 113 -16.76 -14.90 10.76
CA VAL A 113 -16.95 -15.33 12.15
C VAL A 113 -18.41 -15.70 12.44
N ALA A 114 -19.39 -15.00 11.84
CA ALA A 114 -20.80 -15.37 11.98
C ALA A 114 -21.09 -16.75 11.36
N GLN A 115 -20.50 -17.05 10.20
CA GLN A 115 -20.59 -18.37 9.58
C GLN A 115 -19.91 -19.45 10.42
N ASP A 116 -18.69 -19.20 10.94
CA ASP A 116 -17.93 -20.14 11.79
C ASP A 116 -18.69 -20.53 13.07
N VAL A 117 -19.49 -19.61 13.62
CA VAL A 117 -20.29 -19.82 14.84
C VAL A 117 -21.69 -20.39 14.52
N GLY A 118 -22.03 -20.56 13.24
CA GLY A 118 -23.35 -21.02 12.82
C GLY A 118 -24.48 -20.05 13.21
N MET A 119 -24.20 -18.74 13.11
CA MET A 119 -25.17 -17.71 13.48
C MET A 119 -26.21 -17.53 12.37
N HIS A 120 -27.47 -17.72 12.71
CA HIS A 120 -28.60 -17.34 11.86
C HIS A 120 -29.13 -15.97 12.26
N LEU A 121 -29.96 -15.34 11.41
CA LEU A 121 -30.44 -13.95 11.51
C LEU A 121 -31.37 -13.66 12.72
N ASP A 122 -31.65 -14.61 13.58
CA ASP A 122 -32.43 -14.43 14.79
C ASP A 122 -31.58 -13.76 15.88
N ILE A 123 -31.54 -12.42 15.82
CA ILE A 123 -30.84 -11.58 16.79
C ILE A 123 -31.81 -11.20 17.91
N ARG A 124 -31.51 -11.61 19.12
CA ARG A 124 -32.36 -11.38 20.31
C ARG A 124 -32.35 -9.96 20.82
N TYR A 125 -31.39 -9.15 20.43
CA TYR A 125 -31.26 -7.78 20.90
C TYR A 125 -31.80 -6.79 19.89
N ASP A 126 -32.50 -5.75 20.38
CA ASP A 126 -33.00 -4.66 19.54
C ASP A 126 -31.85 -3.94 18.83
N LYS A 127 -32.13 -3.50 17.61
CA LYS A 127 -31.15 -2.76 16.82
C LYS A 127 -30.83 -1.42 17.49
N GLN A 128 -29.54 -1.19 17.74
CA GLN A 128 -28.99 0.03 18.32
C GLN A 128 -28.00 0.67 17.34
N LEU A 129 -28.46 0.94 16.11
CA LEU A 129 -27.60 1.47 15.04
C LEU A 129 -27.09 2.87 15.40
N ARG A 130 -25.85 3.16 15.00
CA ARG A 130 -25.29 4.51 15.09
C ARG A 130 -25.85 5.36 13.96
N HIS A 131 -26.32 6.56 14.27
CA HIS A 131 -26.79 7.53 13.28
C HIS A 131 -25.66 8.51 12.91
N GLN A 132 -24.53 7.98 12.47
CA GLN A 132 -23.39 8.76 12.04
C GLN A 132 -23.31 8.79 10.51
N LYS A 133 -23.05 9.99 9.95
CA LYS A 133 -22.87 10.16 8.52
C LYS A 133 -21.57 9.49 8.05
N GLU A 134 -21.60 8.96 6.85
CA GLU A 134 -20.40 8.53 6.14
C GLU A 134 -19.51 9.72 5.81
N ASP A 135 -18.21 9.49 5.85
CA ASP A 135 -17.22 10.48 5.49
C ASP A 135 -16.57 10.12 4.15
N TRP A 136 -16.90 10.87 3.13
CA TRP A 136 -16.42 10.75 1.76
C TRP A 136 -15.46 11.88 1.38
N SER A 137 -15.01 12.67 2.34
CA SER A 137 -14.20 13.86 2.09
C SER A 137 -12.81 13.54 1.53
N SER A 138 -12.20 12.44 2.00
CA SER A 138 -10.88 12.05 1.51
C SER A 138 -10.96 11.46 0.10
N PRO A 139 -10.09 11.86 -0.84
CA PRO A 139 -10.03 11.25 -2.17
C PRO A 139 -9.57 9.79 -2.14
N ALA A 140 -8.98 9.34 -1.05
CA ALA A 140 -8.29 8.05 -0.92
C ALA A 140 -9.06 7.02 -0.08
N ILE A 141 -9.72 7.46 1.00
CA ILE A 141 -10.28 6.60 2.04
C ILE A 141 -11.72 7.04 2.35
N MET A 142 -12.64 6.10 2.31
CA MET A 142 -14.01 6.28 2.78
C MET A 142 -14.14 5.72 4.19
N ARG A 143 -14.85 6.44 5.06
CA ARG A 143 -15.14 6.02 6.43
C ARG A 143 -16.64 5.92 6.66
N ASN A 144 -17.11 4.72 7.06
CA ASN A 144 -18.48 4.49 7.50
C ASN A 144 -18.49 4.08 8.99
N PRO A 145 -18.76 5.01 9.92
CA PRO A 145 -18.75 4.72 11.35
C PRO A 145 -19.81 3.70 11.79
N GLN A 146 -20.90 3.55 11.03
CA GLN A 146 -21.96 2.60 11.36
C GLN A 146 -21.46 1.15 11.26
N LYS A 147 -20.53 0.87 10.35
CA LYS A 147 -19.94 -0.46 10.13
C LYS A 147 -18.76 -0.77 11.06
N CYS A 148 -18.42 0.14 11.98
CA CYS A 148 -17.30 -0.02 12.91
C CYS A 148 -17.67 -0.92 14.11
N ILE A 149 -16.87 -1.97 14.34
CA ILE A 149 -17.01 -2.88 15.49
C ILE A 149 -16.11 -2.53 16.68
N LEU A 150 -15.47 -1.36 16.67
CA LEU A 150 -14.59 -0.83 17.72
C LEU A 150 -13.38 -1.74 18.04
N CYS A 151 -12.89 -2.50 17.09
CA CYS A 151 -11.77 -3.43 17.29
C CYS A 151 -10.41 -2.74 17.55
N GLY A 152 -10.25 -1.48 17.15
CA GLY A 152 -9.04 -0.68 17.39
C GLY A 152 -7.86 -0.93 16.45
N ARG A 153 -7.92 -1.90 15.51
CA ARG A 153 -6.79 -2.21 14.58
C ARG A 153 -6.32 -0.97 13.80
N CYS A 154 -7.25 -0.15 13.29
CA CYS A 154 -6.92 1.02 12.49
C CYS A 154 -6.22 2.12 13.31
N MET A 155 -6.58 2.29 14.57
CA MET A 155 -5.88 3.18 15.50
C MET A 155 -4.44 2.72 15.71
N GLU A 156 -4.27 1.42 15.99
CA GLU A 156 -2.95 0.81 16.20
C GLU A 156 -2.02 1.09 15.02
N VAL A 157 -2.48 0.78 13.82
CA VAL A 157 -1.70 1.02 12.61
C VAL A 157 -1.39 2.51 12.40
N CYS A 158 -2.36 3.40 12.64
CA CYS A 158 -2.17 4.83 12.45
C CYS A 158 -1.19 5.42 13.47
N ASN A 159 -1.28 4.95 14.73
CA ASN A 159 -0.54 5.53 15.86
C ASN A 159 0.82 4.86 16.06
N GLU A 160 0.86 3.51 16.08
CA GLU A 160 2.07 2.76 16.45
C GLU A 160 2.96 2.43 15.25
N ILE A 161 2.38 2.18 14.07
CA ILE A 161 3.15 1.85 12.86
C ILE A 161 3.48 3.10 12.05
N GLN A 162 2.49 3.97 11.83
CA GLN A 162 2.68 5.19 11.04
C GLN A 162 3.09 6.41 11.91
N GLY A 163 2.68 6.44 13.18
CA GLY A 163 2.97 7.58 14.06
C GLY A 163 2.29 8.89 13.63
N ILE A 164 1.11 8.80 12.94
CA ILE A 164 0.36 9.95 12.41
C ILE A 164 -0.74 10.41 13.39
N ASN A 165 -1.31 9.49 14.17
CA ASN A 165 -2.27 9.74 15.24
C ASN A 165 -3.58 10.43 14.82
N VAL A 166 -4.06 10.20 13.60
CA VAL A 166 -5.33 10.78 13.11
C VAL A 166 -6.54 10.10 13.74
N LEU A 167 -6.47 8.77 13.98
CA LEU A 167 -7.61 8.01 14.48
C LEU A 167 -7.49 7.75 15.97
N SER A 168 -8.54 8.11 16.72
CA SER A 168 -8.64 7.92 18.16
C SER A 168 -10.01 7.37 18.57
N LYS A 169 -10.17 7.00 19.86
CA LYS A 169 -11.48 6.72 20.45
C LYS A 169 -12.11 8.02 20.89
N GLU A 170 -13.21 8.38 20.24
CA GLU A 170 -14.01 9.53 20.56
C GLU A 170 -15.24 9.11 21.36
N ASN A 171 -15.68 9.95 22.30
CA ASN A 171 -16.83 9.75 23.17
C ASN A 171 -16.72 8.54 24.11
N ARG A 172 -17.81 8.21 24.81
CA ARG A 172 -17.87 7.14 25.81
C ARG A 172 -19.14 6.29 25.67
N GLY A 173 -19.11 5.08 26.23
CA GLY A 173 -20.24 4.17 26.28
C GLY A 173 -20.81 3.87 24.89
N PHE A 174 -22.11 3.99 24.71
CA PHE A 174 -22.80 3.75 23.46
C PHE A 174 -22.43 4.72 22.34
N HIS A 175 -21.92 5.90 22.67
CA HIS A 175 -21.49 6.92 21.72
C HIS A 175 -20.04 6.76 21.26
N THR A 176 -19.33 5.76 21.77
CA THR A 176 -17.93 5.52 21.36
C THR A 176 -17.82 5.31 19.86
N LEU A 177 -16.87 6.04 19.24
CA LEU A 177 -16.51 5.96 17.82
C LEU A 177 -15.00 5.79 17.69
N ILE A 178 -14.56 5.29 16.53
CA ILE A 178 -13.19 5.49 16.05
C ILE A 178 -13.27 6.57 14.97
N ALA A 179 -12.66 7.71 15.24
CA ALA A 179 -12.77 8.91 14.41
C ALA A 179 -11.51 9.78 14.55
N PRO A 180 -11.31 10.76 13.66
CA PRO A 180 -10.46 11.90 13.96
C PRO A 180 -10.98 12.68 15.18
N ALA A 181 -10.10 13.45 15.81
CA ALA A 181 -10.45 14.29 16.95
C ALA A 181 -11.65 15.18 16.63
N TYR A 182 -12.53 15.39 17.60
CA TYR A 182 -13.75 16.19 17.48
C TYR A 182 -14.71 15.75 16.37
N GLY A 183 -14.54 14.56 15.80
CA GLY A 183 -15.37 14.05 14.71
C GLY A 183 -15.16 14.77 13.38
N GLU A 184 -14.02 15.39 13.18
CA GLU A 184 -13.63 16.04 11.92
C GLU A 184 -13.67 15.06 10.74
N LYS A 185 -13.77 15.63 9.53
CA LYS A 185 -13.66 14.86 8.29
C LYS A 185 -12.20 14.49 8.01
N LEU A 186 -11.96 13.35 7.37
CA LEU A 186 -10.60 12.93 7.04
C LEU A 186 -9.83 13.92 6.18
N ALA A 187 -10.51 14.64 5.28
CA ALA A 187 -9.88 15.66 4.44
C ALA A 187 -9.35 16.84 5.25
N ASP A 188 -10.02 17.17 6.36
CA ASP A 188 -9.71 18.33 7.20
C ASP A 188 -8.65 17.99 8.28
N THR A 189 -8.04 16.80 8.19
CA THR A 189 -7.00 16.32 9.11
C THR A 189 -5.65 16.15 8.41
N ASN A 190 -4.63 15.96 9.22
CA ASN A 190 -3.27 15.65 8.75
C ASN A 190 -3.11 14.21 8.24
N CYS A 191 -4.21 13.55 7.81
CA CYS A 191 -4.17 12.22 7.23
C CYS A 191 -3.32 12.21 5.96
N ILE A 192 -2.29 11.36 5.92
CA ILE A 192 -1.39 11.22 4.76
C ILE A 192 -1.94 10.32 3.65
N ASN A 193 -3.17 9.87 3.75
CA ASN A 193 -3.86 9.03 2.77
C ASN A 193 -3.19 7.66 2.48
N CYS A 194 -2.34 7.15 3.36
CA CYS A 194 -1.56 5.92 3.15
C CYS A 194 -2.40 4.63 3.07
N GLY A 195 -3.66 4.64 3.54
CA GLY A 195 -4.58 3.50 3.48
C GLY A 195 -4.22 2.30 4.38
N GLN A 196 -3.25 2.41 5.27
CA GLN A 196 -2.87 1.30 6.15
C GLN A 196 -4.01 0.92 7.13
N CYS A 197 -4.84 1.88 7.50
CA CYS A 197 -6.06 1.63 8.29
C CYS A 197 -7.11 0.81 7.52
N VAL A 198 -7.19 0.94 6.19
CA VAL A 198 -8.04 0.12 5.32
C VAL A 198 -7.54 -1.33 5.29
N GLN A 199 -6.23 -1.53 5.26
CA GLN A 199 -5.60 -2.85 5.22
C GLN A 199 -5.90 -3.72 6.45
N VAL A 200 -6.16 -3.12 7.59
CA VAL A 200 -6.40 -3.85 8.85
C VAL A 200 -7.86 -3.82 9.31
N CYS A 201 -8.74 -3.12 8.58
CA CYS A 201 -10.15 -3.03 8.96
C CYS A 201 -10.87 -4.35 8.68
N PRO A 202 -11.43 -5.03 9.72
CA PRO A 202 -12.09 -6.32 9.54
C PRO A 202 -13.49 -6.22 8.92
N THR A 203 -14.05 -5.00 8.83
CA THR A 203 -15.39 -4.72 8.29
C THR A 203 -15.34 -3.62 7.21
N GLY A 204 -16.50 -3.20 6.71
CA GLY A 204 -16.62 -2.09 5.75
C GLY A 204 -16.56 -0.70 6.39
N ALA A 205 -16.02 -0.55 7.61
CA ALA A 205 -15.93 0.74 8.29
C ALA A 205 -14.87 1.67 7.68
N LEU A 206 -13.79 1.12 7.15
CA LEU A 206 -12.77 1.83 6.40
C LEU A 206 -12.52 1.05 5.10
N THR A 207 -12.68 1.72 3.97
CA THR A 207 -12.48 1.16 2.64
C THR A 207 -11.75 2.16 1.75
N VAL A 208 -11.23 1.72 0.62
CA VAL A 208 -10.75 2.65 -0.40
C VAL A 208 -11.92 3.49 -0.91
N HIS A 209 -11.67 4.74 -1.28
CA HIS A 209 -12.66 5.54 -1.98
C HIS A 209 -12.69 5.11 -3.45
N TYR A 210 -13.79 4.51 -3.91
CA TYR A 210 -13.91 3.95 -5.24
C TYR A 210 -14.04 5.04 -6.30
N HIS A 211 -13.15 5.04 -7.28
CA HIS A 211 -13.15 5.96 -8.43
C HIS A 211 -13.64 5.31 -9.73
N THR A 212 -14.06 4.06 -9.67
CA THR A 212 -14.49 3.29 -10.85
C THR A 212 -15.69 3.90 -11.57
N TYR A 213 -16.59 4.58 -10.84
CA TYR A 213 -17.70 5.31 -11.47
C TYR A 213 -17.23 6.41 -12.42
N GLY A 214 -16.11 7.08 -12.08
CA GLY A 214 -15.46 8.05 -12.95
C GLY A 214 -15.03 7.46 -14.30
N LEU A 215 -14.56 6.20 -14.32
CA LEU A 215 -14.16 5.52 -15.56
C LEU A 215 -15.36 5.32 -16.49
N TYR A 216 -16.49 4.85 -15.97
CA TYR A 216 -17.71 4.68 -16.78
C TYR A 216 -18.17 6.00 -17.38
N ARG A 217 -18.16 7.08 -16.58
CA ARG A 217 -18.52 8.41 -17.06
C ARG A 217 -17.59 8.92 -18.17
N GLN A 218 -16.27 8.71 -18.06
CA GLN A 218 -15.33 9.12 -19.11
C GLN A 218 -15.53 8.32 -20.41
N LYS A 219 -15.86 7.02 -20.28
CA LYS A 219 -16.18 6.17 -21.41
C LYS A 219 -17.49 6.60 -22.12
N GLU A 220 -18.52 6.96 -21.35
CA GLU A 220 -19.77 7.52 -21.88
C GLU A 220 -19.57 8.84 -22.62
N LEU A 221 -18.61 9.65 -22.19
CA LEU A 221 -18.18 10.89 -22.87
C LEU A 221 -17.35 10.62 -24.13
N GLY A 222 -17.12 9.37 -24.52
CA GLY A 222 -16.36 8.99 -25.71
C GLY A 222 -14.85 9.13 -25.58
N LYS A 223 -14.29 9.38 -24.38
CA LYS A 223 -12.86 9.52 -24.20
C LYS A 223 -12.11 8.20 -24.36
N LYS A 224 -10.89 8.28 -24.86
CA LYS A 224 -9.98 7.14 -24.94
C LYS A 224 -9.36 6.89 -23.57
N LEU A 225 -9.74 5.77 -22.93
CA LEU A 225 -9.18 5.37 -21.64
C LEU A 225 -7.80 4.74 -21.85
N ILE A 226 -6.75 5.39 -21.39
CA ILE A 226 -5.37 4.90 -21.44
C ILE A 226 -4.92 4.60 -20.01
N ILE A 227 -4.48 3.38 -19.74
CA ILE A 227 -4.13 2.95 -18.40
C ILE A 227 -2.65 2.58 -18.29
N GLN A 228 -2.02 3.04 -17.21
CA GLN A 228 -0.69 2.63 -16.77
C GLN A 228 -0.79 1.71 -15.54
N VAL A 229 0.09 0.72 -15.48
CA VAL A 229 0.08 -0.36 -14.48
C VAL A 229 1.32 -0.28 -13.61
N ALA A 230 1.16 -0.05 -12.31
CA ALA A 230 2.30 0.00 -11.38
C ALA A 230 2.97 -1.38 -11.17
N PRO A 231 4.28 -1.40 -10.84
CA PRO A 231 5.10 -2.62 -10.74
C PRO A 231 4.47 -3.73 -9.90
N SER A 232 4.01 -3.43 -8.69
CA SER A 232 3.47 -4.44 -7.77
C SER A 232 2.07 -4.94 -8.12
N VAL A 233 1.35 -4.29 -9.04
CA VAL A 233 -0.01 -4.73 -9.44
C VAL A 233 0.00 -6.11 -10.06
N ARG A 234 1.02 -6.41 -10.88
CA ARG A 234 1.21 -7.73 -11.52
C ARG A 234 1.41 -8.88 -10.51
N ILE A 235 1.85 -8.55 -9.28
CA ILE A 235 2.07 -9.52 -8.20
C ILE A 235 0.84 -9.67 -7.29
N THR A 236 -0.02 -8.63 -7.20
CA THR A 236 -1.09 -8.57 -6.21
C THR A 236 -2.50 -8.71 -6.79
N LEU A 237 -2.67 -8.61 -8.11
CA LEU A 237 -3.99 -8.70 -8.74
C LEU A 237 -4.56 -10.13 -8.70
N ALA A 238 -3.76 -11.14 -9.04
CA ALA A 238 -4.18 -12.54 -8.99
C ALA A 238 -4.63 -12.92 -7.57
N GLU A 239 -3.89 -12.49 -6.54
CA GLU A 239 -4.27 -12.64 -5.14
C GLU A 239 -5.61 -11.93 -4.81
N ALA A 240 -5.83 -10.71 -5.33
CA ALA A 240 -7.09 -9.98 -5.16
C ALA A 240 -8.28 -10.73 -5.77
N LEU A 241 -8.03 -11.58 -6.75
CA LEU A 241 -9.01 -12.41 -7.45
C LEU A 241 -9.15 -13.83 -6.88
N GLY A 242 -8.35 -14.19 -5.87
CA GLY A 242 -8.48 -15.43 -5.10
C GLY A 242 -7.36 -16.45 -5.33
N GLU A 243 -6.34 -16.13 -6.11
CA GLU A 243 -5.16 -16.96 -6.30
C GLU A 243 -4.18 -16.84 -5.10
N GLN A 244 -3.13 -17.64 -5.11
CA GLN A 244 -2.12 -17.62 -4.04
C GLN A 244 -1.30 -16.32 -4.10
N PRO A 245 -0.88 -15.76 -2.95
CA PRO A 245 0.02 -14.62 -2.91
C PRO A 245 1.36 -14.91 -3.60
N GLY A 246 1.84 -13.94 -4.40
CA GLY A 246 3.10 -14.02 -5.12
C GLY A 246 3.01 -14.59 -6.54
N VAL A 247 1.80 -14.85 -7.04
CA VAL A 247 1.62 -15.22 -8.46
C VAL A 247 1.81 -14.00 -9.35
N VAL A 248 2.77 -14.09 -10.27
CA VAL A 248 3.01 -13.07 -11.30
C VAL A 248 1.99 -13.23 -12.42
N SER A 249 1.23 -12.20 -12.74
CA SER A 249 0.11 -12.28 -13.69
C SER A 249 0.13 -11.17 -14.76
N THR A 250 1.32 -10.75 -15.19
CA THR A 250 1.51 -9.60 -16.09
C THR A 250 0.68 -9.70 -17.37
N GLY A 251 0.80 -10.79 -18.12
CA GLY A 251 0.08 -10.93 -19.41
C GLY A 251 -1.43 -11.04 -19.24
N ARG A 252 -1.90 -11.80 -18.23
CA ARG A 252 -3.35 -11.91 -17.89
C ARG A 252 -3.93 -10.58 -17.43
N LEU A 253 -3.17 -9.78 -16.68
CA LEU A 253 -3.53 -8.43 -16.28
C LEU A 253 -3.78 -7.53 -17.50
N VAL A 254 -2.86 -7.53 -18.48
CA VAL A 254 -3.03 -6.75 -19.72
C VAL A 254 -4.25 -7.23 -20.50
N SER A 255 -4.45 -8.55 -20.64
CA SER A 255 -5.64 -9.13 -21.27
C SER A 255 -6.94 -8.68 -20.58
N ALA A 256 -6.99 -8.69 -19.25
CA ALA A 256 -8.16 -8.23 -18.50
C ALA A 256 -8.48 -6.76 -18.77
N LEU A 257 -7.46 -5.90 -18.76
CA LEU A 257 -7.62 -4.47 -19.02
C LEU A 257 -8.12 -4.21 -20.46
N LYS A 258 -7.61 -4.93 -21.44
CA LYS A 258 -8.11 -4.83 -22.83
C LYS A 258 -9.56 -5.29 -22.94
N ARG A 259 -9.96 -6.38 -22.27
CA ARG A 259 -11.37 -6.81 -22.21
C ARG A 259 -12.29 -5.82 -21.52
N LEU A 260 -11.80 -5.08 -20.52
CA LEU A 260 -12.54 -3.98 -19.89
C LEU A 260 -12.72 -2.76 -20.81
N GLY A 261 -12.02 -2.74 -21.96
CA GLY A 261 -12.15 -1.73 -22.99
C GLY A 261 -11.23 -0.54 -22.85
N PHE A 262 -10.08 -0.70 -22.17
CA PHE A 262 -9.02 0.30 -22.22
C PHE A 262 -8.40 0.34 -23.63
N TYR A 263 -8.25 1.57 -24.15
CA TYR A 263 -7.72 1.81 -25.49
C TYR A 263 -6.25 1.41 -25.61
N LYS A 264 -5.46 1.75 -24.60
CA LYS A 264 -4.04 1.37 -24.46
C LYS A 264 -3.74 0.97 -23.02
N VAL A 265 -2.85 0.01 -22.86
CA VAL A 265 -2.37 -0.53 -21.58
C VAL A 265 -0.85 -0.45 -21.55
N PHE A 266 -0.31 0.37 -20.66
CA PHE A 266 1.12 0.65 -20.57
C PHE A 266 1.73 0.19 -19.25
N ASP A 267 3.04 -0.11 -19.28
CA ASP A 267 3.83 -0.49 -18.12
C ASP A 267 4.43 0.74 -17.42
N SER A 268 4.06 0.99 -16.16
CA SER A 268 4.67 2.07 -15.37
C SER A 268 6.14 1.81 -15.00
N ASP A 269 6.66 0.60 -15.21
CA ASP A 269 8.09 0.32 -15.00
C ASP A 269 8.94 1.17 -15.95
N PHE A 270 8.42 1.47 -17.17
CA PHE A 270 9.02 2.47 -18.07
C PHE A 270 9.16 3.83 -17.37
N SER A 271 8.12 4.33 -16.74
CA SER A 271 8.19 5.64 -16.07
C SER A 271 8.97 5.59 -14.75
N ALA A 272 9.11 4.42 -14.14
CA ALA A 272 10.03 4.24 -13.02
C ALA A 272 11.49 4.34 -13.50
N ASP A 273 11.82 3.75 -14.65
CA ASP A 273 13.13 3.94 -15.30
C ASP A 273 13.39 5.42 -15.61
N LEU A 274 12.38 6.12 -16.13
CA LEU A 274 12.47 7.56 -16.41
C LEU A 274 12.72 8.37 -15.12
N THR A 275 12.05 8.00 -14.02
CA THR A 275 12.28 8.63 -12.70
C THR A 275 13.73 8.42 -12.24
N ILE A 276 14.32 7.23 -12.45
CA ILE A 276 15.73 6.99 -12.11
C ILE A 276 16.67 7.86 -12.94
N MET A 277 16.37 8.10 -14.21
CA MET A 277 17.20 8.98 -15.04
C MET A 277 17.17 10.43 -14.52
N GLU A 278 15.98 10.94 -14.20
CA GLU A 278 15.81 12.30 -13.67
C GLU A 278 16.35 12.44 -12.24
N GLU A 279 15.92 11.58 -11.33
CA GLU A 279 16.31 11.62 -9.91
C GLU A 279 17.80 11.29 -9.72
N GLY A 280 18.33 10.33 -10.48
CA GLY A 280 19.77 10.02 -10.47
C GLY A 280 20.63 11.18 -10.98
N THR A 281 20.20 11.85 -12.06
CA THR A 281 20.88 13.05 -12.59
C THR A 281 20.79 14.21 -11.60
N GLU A 282 19.63 14.42 -10.98
CA GLU A 282 19.47 15.44 -9.92
C GLU A 282 20.39 15.16 -8.73
N LEU A 283 20.51 13.91 -8.28
CA LEU A 283 21.44 13.53 -7.21
C LEU A 283 22.90 13.84 -7.59
N LEU A 284 23.29 13.50 -8.81
CA LEU A 284 24.63 13.80 -9.31
C LEU A 284 24.91 15.30 -9.34
N ASN A 285 23.96 16.09 -9.83
CA ASN A 285 24.05 17.55 -9.85
C ASN A 285 24.17 18.13 -8.43
N ARG A 286 23.37 17.65 -7.46
CA ARG A 286 23.48 18.08 -6.05
C ARG A 286 24.83 17.71 -5.43
N LEU A 287 25.38 16.54 -5.73
CA LEU A 287 26.67 16.09 -5.24
C LEU A 287 27.85 16.88 -5.83
N GLN A 288 27.78 17.26 -7.11
CA GLN A 288 28.87 17.95 -7.81
C GLN A 288 28.85 19.46 -7.62
N ASN A 289 27.65 20.05 -7.63
CA ASN A 289 27.46 21.51 -7.66
C ASN A 289 27.06 22.12 -6.30
N GLY A 290 27.04 21.31 -5.19
CA GLY A 290 26.78 21.82 -3.85
C GLY A 290 25.31 22.04 -3.53
N GLY A 291 24.40 21.20 -4.02
CA GLY A 291 22.97 21.24 -3.71
C GLY A 291 22.61 20.73 -2.30
N THR A 292 21.31 20.83 -1.95
CA THR A 292 20.81 20.37 -0.64
C THR A 292 20.91 18.84 -0.49
N LEU A 293 21.66 18.40 0.51
CA LEU A 293 21.80 16.98 0.88
C LEU A 293 21.35 16.77 2.35
N PRO A 294 20.90 15.54 2.72
CA PRO A 294 20.63 14.44 1.81
C PRO A 294 19.51 14.77 0.82
N MET A 295 19.58 14.23 -0.40
CA MET A 295 18.41 14.18 -1.26
C MET A 295 17.49 13.04 -0.80
N ILE A 296 16.18 13.28 -0.78
CA ILE A 296 15.19 12.30 -0.33
C ILE A 296 14.21 12.03 -1.48
N THR A 297 13.92 10.76 -1.75
CA THR A 297 13.00 10.35 -2.83
C THR A 297 11.62 10.98 -2.67
N SER A 298 10.94 11.29 -3.78
CA SER A 298 9.63 11.95 -3.85
C SER A 298 8.52 11.09 -4.49
N CYS A 299 8.83 9.87 -4.93
CA CYS A 299 7.87 9.00 -5.62
C CYS A 299 6.69 8.52 -4.74
N CYS A 300 6.79 8.60 -3.41
CA CYS A 300 5.75 8.20 -2.45
C CYS A 300 4.88 9.40 -2.00
N PRO A 301 3.64 9.57 -2.51
CA PRO A 301 2.83 10.76 -2.21
C PRO A 301 2.36 10.85 -0.75
N ALA A 302 2.29 9.74 -0.03
CA ALA A 302 1.99 9.77 1.40
C ALA A 302 3.18 10.29 2.22
N TRP A 303 4.42 9.99 1.81
CA TRP A 303 5.63 10.56 2.37
C TRP A 303 5.73 12.06 2.04
N VAL A 304 5.51 12.44 0.78
CA VAL A 304 5.51 13.84 0.36
C VAL A 304 4.49 14.64 1.18
N LYS A 305 3.25 14.15 1.31
CA LYS A 305 2.24 14.81 2.15
C LYS A 305 2.67 14.91 3.61
N TYR A 306 3.31 13.87 4.15
CA TYR A 306 3.89 13.94 5.50
C TYR A 306 4.95 15.03 5.60
N CYS A 307 5.86 15.09 4.64
CA CYS A 307 6.93 16.10 4.61
C CYS A 307 6.35 17.52 4.60
N GLU A 308 5.42 17.81 3.69
CA GLU A 308 4.78 19.14 3.56
C GLU A 308 3.99 19.58 4.80
N THR A 309 3.42 18.62 5.57
CA THR A 309 2.52 18.95 6.68
C THR A 309 3.16 18.83 8.05
N TYR A 310 4.05 17.86 8.26
CA TYR A 310 4.65 17.59 9.58
C TYR A 310 6.13 17.93 9.68
N ALA A 311 6.83 17.99 8.54
CA ALA A 311 8.27 18.20 8.49
C ALA A 311 8.68 19.11 7.31
N PRO A 312 8.07 20.32 7.18
CA PRO A 312 8.24 21.18 6.01
C PRO A 312 9.68 21.69 5.83
N GLU A 313 10.49 21.65 6.87
CA GLU A 313 11.91 21.96 6.79
C GLU A 313 12.69 21.02 5.84
N TYR A 314 12.13 19.83 5.56
CA TYR A 314 12.71 18.85 4.64
C TYR A 314 12.16 18.93 3.21
N THR A 315 11.22 19.80 2.90
CA THR A 315 10.69 19.94 1.50
C THR A 315 11.81 20.23 0.49
N LYS A 316 12.78 21.05 0.86
CA LYS A 316 13.97 21.34 0.04
C LYS A 316 14.91 20.15 -0.18
N HIS A 317 14.79 19.11 0.62
CA HIS A 317 15.55 17.86 0.51
C HIS A 317 14.89 16.87 -0.45
N LEU A 318 13.58 17.02 -0.72
CA LEU A 318 12.89 16.16 -1.66
C LEU A 318 13.52 16.28 -3.05
N SER A 319 13.58 15.17 -3.77
CA SER A 319 13.82 15.21 -5.21
C SER A 319 12.69 16.00 -5.87
N THR A 320 13.03 16.84 -6.84
CA THR A 320 12.03 17.57 -7.63
C THR A 320 11.35 16.70 -8.67
N ALA A 321 11.88 15.51 -8.95
CA ALA A 321 11.30 14.54 -9.86
C ALA A 321 9.87 14.16 -9.43
N LYS A 322 8.91 14.22 -10.35
CA LYS A 322 7.56 13.70 -10.13
C LYS A 322 7.61 12.18 -9.91
N SER A 323 6.56 11.63 -9.35
CA SER A 323 6.45 10.18 -9.27
C SER A 323 6.29 9.54 -10.65
N PRO A 324 6.65 8.24 -10.83
CA PRO A 324 6.43 7.52 -12.09
C PRO A 324 5.01 7.68 -12.63
N GLN A 325 3.99 7.67 -11.75
CA GLN A 325 2.60 7.88 -12.14
C GLN A 325 2.40 9.21 -12.88
N GLN A 326 2.91 10.30 -12.34
CA GLN A 326 2.70 11.64 -12.89
C GLN A 326 3.58 11.88 -14.12
N MET A 327 4.82 11.42 -14.12
CA MET A 327 5.69 11.47 -15.30
C MET A 327 5.04 10.79 -16.49
N PHE A 328 4.49 9.59 -16.28
CA PHE A 328 3.82 8.87 -17.34
C PHE A 328 2.56 9.59 -17.83
N GLY A 329 1.77 10.12 -16.90
CA GLY A 329 0.60 10.92 -17.24
C GLY A 329 0.93 12.11 -18.11
N ALA A 330 1.98 12.86 -17.76
CA ALA A 330 2.48 13.99 -18.56
C ALA A 330 2.88 13.54 -19.97
N LEU A 331 3.59 12.43 -20.13
CA LEU A 331 3.97 11.89 -21.44
C LEU A 331 2.77 11.41 -22.26
N ILE A 332 1.77 10.80 -21.62
CA ILE A 332 0.52 10.38 -22.29
C ILE A 332 -0.20 11.60 -22.86
N LYS A 333 -0.31 12.69 -22.09
CA LYS A 333 -1.00 13.92 -22.49
C LYS A 333 -0.21 14.78 -23.48
N THR A 334 1.10 14.58 -23.62
CA THR A 334 1.96 15.38 -24.51
C THR A 334 2.49 14.55 -25.69
N TRP A 335 3.55 13.80 -25.47
CA TRP A 335 4.24 13.06 -26.52
C TRP A 335 3.37 12.02 -27.22
N PHE A 336 2.68 11.17 -26.42
CA PHE A 336 1.82 10.13 -26.97
C PHE A 336 0.62 10.72 -27.72
N ALA A 337 -0.07 11.70 -27.13
CA ALA A 337 -1.20 12.38 -27.76
C ALA A 337 -0.81 12.98 -29.11
N LYS A 338 0.33 13.70 -29.18
CA LYS A 338 0.88 14.28 -30.41
C LYS A 338 1.23 13.20 -31.44
N ARG A 339 1.88 12.12 -31.02
CA ARG A 339 2.29 11.01 -31.88
C ARG A 339 1.09 10.33 -32.55
N GLU A 340 0.04 10.09 -31.77
CA GLU A 340 -1.17 9.40 -32.25
C GLU A 340 -2.18 10.33 -32.91
N GLY A 341 -1.93 11.64 -32.93
CA GLY A 341 -2.85 12.64 -33.47
C GLY A 341 -4.17 12.74 -32.70
N ILE A 342 -4.12 12.51 -31.37
CA ILE A 342 -5.27 12.55 -30.46
C ILE A 342 -5.24 13.87 -29.69
N ASP A 343 -6.38 14.55 -29.58
CA ASP A 343 -6.48 15.69 -28.66
C ASP A 343 -6.27 15.22 -27.21
N PRO A 344 -5.33 15.80 -26.44
CA PRO A 344 -5.16 15.44 -25.03
C PRO A 344 -6.43 15.55 -24.20
N GLY A 345 -7.37 16.43 -24.57
CA GLY A 345 -8.69 16.55 -23.96
C GLY A 345 -9.60 15.32 -24.15
N ASP A 346 -9.38 14.55 -25.24
CA ASP A 346 -10.11 13.32 -25.53
C ASP A 346 -9.46 12.08 -24.88
N ILE A 347 -8.34 12.23 -24.20
CA ILE A 347 -7.68 11.17 -23.44
C ILE A 347 -8.12 11.26 -21.97
N CYS A 348 -8.52 10.13 -21.40
CA CYS A 348 -8.57 9.94 -19.97
C CYS A 348 -7.37 9.09 -19.54
N SER A 349 -6.38 9.73 -18.92
CA SER A 349 -5.20 9.06 -18.37
C SER A 349 -5.56 8.40 -17.04
N VAL A 350 -5.44 7.08 -16.99
CA VAL A 350 -5.80 6.26 -15.83
C VAL A 350 -4.55 5.58 -15.28
N SER A 351 -4.49 5.42 -13.97
CA SER A 351 -3.47 4.57 -13.34
C SER A 351 -4.11 3.48 -12.48
N VAL A 352 -3.53 2.27 -12.49
CA VAL A 352 -3.85 1.25 -11.49
C VAL A 352 -2.66 1.08 -10.56
N MET A 353 -2.91 1.30 -9.25
CA MET A 353 -1.88 1.48 -8.24
C MET A 353 -2.11 0.60 -7.00
N PRO A 354 -1.07 0.12 -6.33
CA PRO A 354 -1.19 -0.56 -5.04
C PRO A 354 -1.51 0.41 -3.89
N CYS A 355 -1.66 1.68 -4.19
CA CYS A 355 -1.56 2.82 -3.27
C CYS A 355 -2.85 3.63 -3.25
N THR A 356 -3.33 4.04 -2.08
CA THR A 356 -4.46 4.96 -1.94
C THR A 356 -4.04 6.42 -2.05
N ALA A 357 -2.82 6.77 -1.60
CA ALA A 357 -2.32 8.15 -1.67
C ALA A 357 -2.08 8.63 -3.11
N LYS A 358 -1.93 7.72 -4.08
CA LYS A 358 -1.85 8.06 -5.51
C LYS A 358 -3.14 8.74 -6.03
N LYS A 359 -4.28 8.45 -5.42
CA LYS A 359 -5.54 9.16 -5.69
C LYS A 359 -5.47 10.63 -5.25
N PHE A 360 -4.89 10.89 -4.08
CA PHE A 360 -4.63 12.25 -3.62
C PHE A 360 -3.61 12.97 -4.51
N GLU A 361 -2.54 12.29 -4.93
CA GLU A 361 -1.53 12.87 -5.82
C GLU A 361 -2.15 13.41 -7.12
N CYS A 362 -3.12 12.69 -7.72
CA CYS A 362 -3.85 13.14 -8.90
C CYS A 362 -4.67 14.43 -8.65
N THR A 363 -4.99 14.78 -7.42
CA THR A 363 -5.76 16.00 -7.11
C THR A 363 -4.89 17.23 -6.87
N ARG A 364 -3.57 17.07 -6.86
CA ARG A 364 -2.64 18.18 -6.60
C ARG A 364 -2.65 19.18 -7.76
N PRO A 365 -2.72 20.50 -7.47
CA PRO A 365 -2.84 21.52 -8.51
C PRO A 365 -1.60 21.62 -9.40
N GLU A 366 -0.43 21.23 -8.91
CA GLU A 366 0.84 21.24 -9.63
C GLU A 366 1.02 20.05 -10.59
N MET A 367 0.14 19.06 -10.60
CA MET A 367 0.21 17.90 -11.49
C MET A 367 -0.52 18.13 -12.82
N LYS A 368 -0.13 19.25 -13.52
CA LYS A 368 -0.76 19.74 -14.77
C LYS A 368 0.23 20.31 -15.78
N ASP A 369 1.50 19.95 -15.70
CA ASP A 369 2.54 20.53 -16.55
C ASP A 369 2.39 20.17 -18.03
N SER A 370 1.60 19.15 -18.34
CA SER A 370 1.15 18.84 -19.70
C SER A 370 0.15 19.85 -20.28
N GLY A 371 -0.35 20.81 -19.47
CA GLY A 371 -1.47 21.69 -19.81
C GLY A 371 -2.85 21.10 -19.50
N TYR A 372 -2.90 19.83 -19.09
CA TYR A 372 -4.07 19.09 -18.65
C TYR A 372 -3.77 18.43 -17.31
N GLN A 373 -4.78 17.83 -16.64
CA GLN A 373 -4.48 16.94 -15.53
C GLN A 373 -3.64 15.76 -16.05
N ASP A 374 -2.43 15.57 -15.52
CA ASP A 374 -1.49 14.55 -16.01
C ASP A 374 -2.09 13.14 -15.86
N VAL A 375 -2.71 12.85 -14.71
CA VAL A 375 -3.47 11.62 -14.49
C VAL A 375 -4.88 11.98 -14.02
N ASP A 376 -5.89 11.63 -14.80
CA ASP A 376 -7.29 11.98 -14.52
C ASP A 376 -7.89 11.11 -13.41
N ILE A 377 -7.61 9.80 -13.41
CA ILE A 377 -8.19 8.84 -12.47
C ILE A 377 -7.13 7.83 -12.01
N SER A 378 -7.01 7.66 -10.69
CA SER A 378 -6.23 6.56 -10.11
C SER A 378 -7.16 5.55 -9.45
N ILE A 379 -7.05 4.28 -9.83
CA ILE A 379 -7.75 3.16 -9.20
C ILE A 379 -6.78 2.25 -8.46
N THR A 380 -7.28 1.52 -7.48
CA THR A 380 -6.48 0.56 -6.72
C THR A 380 -6.59 -0.86 -7.28
N VAL A 381 -5.72 -1.76 -6.84
CA VAL A 381 -5.81 -3.20 -7.16
C VAL A 381 -7.17 -3.78 -6.75
N GLN A 382 -7.70 -3.35 -5.58
CA GLN A 382 -9.02 -3.80 -5.11
C GLN A 382 -10.14 -3.35 -6.04
N GLU A 383 -10.08 -2.11 -6.57
CA GLU A 383 -11.04 -1.59 -7.53
C GLU A 383 -10.92 -2.31 -8.89
N LEU A 384 -9.71 -2.55 -9.37
CA LEU A 384 -9.50 -3.31 -10.61
C LEU A 384 -10.06 -4.74 -10.48
N ALA A 385 -9.79 -5.42 -9.37
CA ALA A 385 -10.36 -6.74 -9.14
C ALA A 385 -11.90 -6.73 -9.08
N ALA A 386 -12.51 -5.66 -8.57
CA ALA A 386 -13.97 -5.49 -8.61
C ALA A 386 -14.49 -5.26 -10.04
N LEU A 387 -13.79 -4.47 -10.85
CA LEU A 387 -14.13 -4.25 -12.27
C LEU A 387 -14.04 -5.56 -13.08
N ILE A 388 -13.01 -6.37 -12.86
CA ILE A 388 -12.82 -7.66 -13.53
C ILE A 388 -14.00 -8.60 -13.21
N ARG A 389 -14.40 -8.69 -11.92
CA ARG A 389 -15.56 -9.50 -11.50
C ARG A 389 -16.86 -8.97 -12.09
N ALA A 390 -17.09 -7.65 -12.04
CA ALA A 390 -18.28 -7.01 -12.61
C ALA A 390 -18.38 -7.18 -14.13
N GLY A 391 -17.22 -7.25 -14.81
CA GLY A 391 -17.13 -7.54 -16.23
C GLY A 391 -17.33 -9.02 -16.59
N GLY A 392 -17.53 -9.91 -15.61
CA GLY A 392 -17.70 -11.35 -15.85
C GLY A 392 -16.45 -12.01 -16.43
N ILE A 393 -15.26 -11.45 -16.18
CA ILE A 393 -13.99 -11.93 -16.75
C ILE A 393 -13.43 -13.03 -15.85
N ASP A 394 -13.29 -14.24 -16.40
CA ASP A 394 -12.53 -15.31 -15.76
C ASP A 394 -11.05 -15.03 -15.92
N PHE A 395 -10.45 -14.52 -14.87
CA PHE A 395 -9.06 -14.04 -14.90
C PHE A 395 -8.06 -15.20 -15.02
N ALA A 396 -8.36 -16.35 -14.46
CA ALA A 396 -7.47 -17.51 -14.47
C ALA A 396 -7.26 -18.07 -15.88
N GLU A 397 -8.30 -17.98 -16.73
CA GLU A 397 -8.32 -18.52 -18.08
C GLU A 397 -7.91 -17.49 -19.15
N LEU A 398 -7.44 -16.30 -18.74
CA LEU A 398 -7.00 -15.30 -19.71
C LEU A 398 -5.65 -15.69 -20.37
N PRO A 399 -5.52 -15.47 -21.69
CA PRO A 399 -4.22 -15.59 -22.35
C PRO A 399 -3.30 -14.45 -21.92
N ASP A 400 -2.01 -14.69 -21.98
CA ASP A 400 -1.03 -13.63 -21.80
C ASP A 400 -0.99 -12.69 -23.01
N THR A 401 -1.00 -11.39 -22.74
CA THR A 401 -0.90 -10.33 -23.75
C THR A 401 0.19 -9.36 -23.32
N PRO A 402 1.07 -8.91 -24.22
CA PRO A 402 2.09 -7.91 -23.89
C PRO A 402 1.46 -6.52 -23.68
N PHE A 403 2.20 -5.64 -23.02
CA PHE A 403 1.87 -4.21 -22.97
C PHE A 403 1.88 -3.59 -24.36
N ASP A 404 1.21 -2.46 -24.52
CA ASP A 404 1.11 -1.76 -25.80
C ASP A 404 2.33 -0.89 -26.10
N ASP A 405 2.68 -0.79 -27.39
CA ASP A 405 3.58 0.24 -27.89
C ASP A 405 2.94 1.66 -27.77
N PRO A 406 3.73 2.73 -27.68
CA PRO A 406 5.16 2.84 -28.06
C PRO A 406 6.16 2.86 -26.90
N PHE A 407 5.72 2.74 -25.64
CA PHE A 407 6.62 2.88 -24.49
C PHE A 407 7.37 1.57 -24.17
N GLY A 408 6.86 0.42 -24.66
CA GLY A 408 7.47 -0.88 -24.40
C GLY A 408 7.33 -1.33 -22.95
N GLU A 409 8.17 -2.27 -22.56
CA GLU A 409 8.28 -2.78 -21.19
C GLU A 409 9.37 -2.02 -20.43
N GLY A 410 9.16 -1.86 -19.11
CA GLY A 410 10.17 -1.31 -18.22
C GLY A 410 11.31 -2.30 -17.95
N SER A 411 12.37 -1.81 -17.34
CA SER A 411 13.48 -2.64 -16.88
C SER A 411 13.20 -3.30 -15.51
N GLY A 412 14.05 -4.26 -15.13
CA GLY A 412 14.04 -4.82 -13.79
C GLY A 412 14.24 -3.76 -12.70
N ALA A 413 15.00 -2.69 -12.98
CA ALA A 413 15.14 -1.56 -12.08
C ALA A 413 13.79 -0.86 -11.82
N GLY A 414 12.95 -0.69 -12.85
CA GLY A 414 11.59 -0.17 -12.70
C GLY A 414 10.69 -1.11 -11.88
N LEU A 415 10.79 -2.42 -12.11
CA LEU A 415 9.97 -3.42 -11.42
C LEU A 415 10.22 -3.43 -9.90
N ILE A 416 11.47 -3.34 -9.44
CA ILE A 416 11.79 -3.38 -8.00
C ILE A 416 11.31 -2.15 -7.21
N PHE A 417 10.83 -1.08 -7.85
CA PHE A 417 10.13 0.02 -7.16
C PHE A 417 8.95 -0.46 -6.31
N GLY A 418 8.42 -1.63 -6.61
CA GLY A 418 7.38 -2.26 -5.81
C GLY A 418 7.78 -2.63 -4.39
N ALA A 419 9.06 -2.84 -4.10
CA ALA A 419 9.59 -3.24 -2.80
C ALA A 419 10.39 -2.10 -2.12
N THR A 420 10.46 -2.10 -0.79
CA THR A 420 11.31 -1.16 -0.05
C THR A 420 12.79 -1.42 -0.32
N GLY A 421 13.53 -0.37 -0.63
CA GLY A 421 14.93 -0.42 -1.06
C GLY A 421 15.08 -0.52 -2.57
N GLY A 422 14.00 -0.79 -3.30
CA GLY A 422 14.06 -0.96 -4.76
C GLY A 422 14.37 0.32 -5.52
N VAL A 423 13.87 1.47 -5.09
CA VAL A 423 14.21 2.77 -5.69
C VAL A 423 15.68 3.08 -5.45
N MET A 424 16.16 2.88 -4.22
CA MET A 424 17.57 3.05 -3.87
C MET A 424 18.47 2.16 -4.73
N GLU A 425 18.14 0.88 -4.83
CA GLU A 425 18.91 -0.07 -5.62
C GLU A 425 18.93 0.30 -7.10
N ALA A 426 17.78 0.67 -7.68
CA ALA A 426 17.67 1.12 -9.07
C ALA A 426 18.52 2.39 -9.33
N ALA A 427 18.46 3.36 -8.42
CA ALA A 427 19.25 4.59 -8.51
C ALA A 427 20.76 4.29 -8.43
N LEU A 428 21.17 3.46 -7.47
CA LEU A 428 22.59 3.09 -7.32
C LEU A 428 23.15 2.39 -8.56
N ARG A 429 22.39 1.48 -9.18
CA ARG A 429 22.78 0.82 -10.43
C ARG A 429 23.09 1.83 -11.55
N THR A 430 22.27 2.88 -11.69
CA THR A 430 22.43 3.90 -12.76
C THR A 430 23.49 4.93 -12.38
N VAL A 431 23.46 5.47 -11.16
CA VAL A 431 24.41 6.48 -10.68
C VAL A 431 25.84 5.93 -10.70
N TYR A 432 26.02 4.67 -10.30
CA TYR A 432 27.33 4.01 -10.37
C TYR A 432 27.85 3.98 -11.83
N ALA A 433 27.03 3.51 -12.77
CA ALA A 433 27.42 3.41 -14.17
C ALA A 433 27.76 4.78 -14.78
N VAL A 434 26.95 5.80 -14.51
CA VAL A 434 27.17 7.17 -15.02
C VAL A 434 28.45 7.80 -14.44
N LEU A 435 28.72 7.66 -13.13
CA LEU A 435 29.90 8.26 -12.50
C LEU A 435 31.19 7.56 -12.81
N THR A 436 31.16 6.23 -12.87
CA THR A 436 32.40 5.43 -13.01
C THR A 436 32.73 5.06 -14.45
N GLY A 437 31.75 5.17 -15.36
CA GLY A 437 31.83 4.64 -16.72
C GLY A 437 31.92 3.11 -16.76
N LYS A 438 31.61 2.43 -15.65
CA LYS A 438 31.66 0.97 -15.51
C LYS A 438 30.35 0.45 -14.96
N GLU A 439 29.99 -0.75 -15.36
CA GLU A 439 28.86 -1.46 -14.79
C GLU A 439 29.18 -2.02 -13.40
N MET A 440 28.15 -2.13 -12.54
CA MET A 440 28.31 -2.85 -11.28
C MET A 440 28.54 -4.34 -11.56
N GLU A 441 29.51 -4.95 -10.91
CA GLU A 441 29.80 -6.40 -11.04
C GLU A 441 28.60 -7.24 -10.59
N HIS A 442 27.91 -6.79 -9.53
CA HIS A 442 26.70 -7.43 -9.00
C HIS A 442 25.57 -6.40 -8.95
N LEU A 443 24.52 -6.64 -9.73
CA LEU A 443 23.35 -5.76 -9.75
C LEU A 443 22.48 -5.86 -8.49
N ASP A 444 22.55 -7.00 -7.80
CA ASP A 444 21.78 -7.27 -6.59
C ASP A 444 22.41 -6.60 -5.37
N TYR A 445 21.92 -5.41 -5.02
CA TYR A 445 22.44 -4.67 -3.89
C TYR A 445 21.68 -5.04 -2.59
N THR A 446 22.01 -6.22 -2.05
CA THR A 446 21.35 -6.83 -0.88
C THR A 446 21.29 -5.98 0.39
N PRO A 447 22.26 -5.06 0.70
CA PRO A 447 22.20 -4.25 1.92
C PRO A 447 20.96 -3.37 2.05
N VAL A 448 20.28 -3.03 0.95
CA VAL A 448 19.04 -2.23 0.98
C VAL A 448 17.77 -3.07 0.80
N ARG A 449 17.91 -4.39 0.54
CA ARG A 449 16.78 -5.33 0.44
C ARG A 449 16.31 -5.77 1.84
N GLY A 450 15.09 -6.29 1.95
CA GLY A 450 14.53 -6.83 3.19
C GLY A 450 13.52 -5.91 3.88
N PHE A 451 12.95 -6.39 4.99
CA PHE A 451 11.88 -5.70 5.73
C PHE A 451 12.33 -5.08 7.06
N GLU A 452 13.62 -4.89 7.26
CA GLU A 452 14.10 -4.05 8.34
C GLU A 452 13.58 -2.63 8.16
N GLY A 453 13.05 -2.04 9.24
CA GLY A 453 12.38 -0.75 9.19
C GLY A 453 13.27 0.39 8.70
N ILE A 454 14.57 0.32 9.04
CA ILE A 454 15.63 1.22 8.58
C ILE A 454 16.81 0.36 8.12
N LYS A 455 17.34 0.66 6.95
CA LYS A 455 18.54 0.06 6.39
C LYS A 455 19.51 1.17 6.02
N GLU A 456 20.77 1.01 6.42
CA GLU A 456 21.83 1.98 6.16
C GLU A 456 22.96 1.27 5.43
N SER A 457 23.53 1.91 4.43
CA SER A 457 24.63 1.36 3.65
C SER A 457 25.53 2.46 3.10
N GLN A 458 26.66 2.06 2.55
CA GLN A 458 27.58 2.94 1.85
C GLN A 458 28.08 2.31 0.57
N VAL A 459 28.23 3.12 -0.46
CA VAL A 459 28.69 2.70 -1.79
C VAL A 459 29.88 3.54 -2.18
N ASP A 460 30.97 2.89 -2.61
CA ASP A 460 32.12 3.57 -3.20
C ASP A 460 31.86 3.84 -4.70
N LEU A 461 31.83 5.09 -5.04
CA LEU A 461 31.68 5.57 -6.41
C LEU A 461 33.04 6.13 -6.90
N ASN A 462 33.95 5.22 -7.24
CA ASN A 462 35.28 5.53 -7.76
C ASN A 462 36.13 6.42 -6.81
N GLY A 463 36.20 6.03 -5.54
CA GLY A 463 36.93 6.73 -4.48
C GLY A 463 36.11 7.78 -3.72
N ARG A 464 34.84 8.02 -4.10
CA ARG A 464 33.89 8.84 -3.34
C ARG A 464 32.86 7.93 -2.66
N VAL A 465 32.94 7.80 -1.35
CA VAL A 465 31.97 7.03 -0.58
C VAL A 465 30.69 7.84 -0.39
N ILE A 466 29.54 7.28 -0.82
CA ILE A 466 28.21 7.82 -0.55
C ILE A 466 27.52 6.96 0.52
N LYS A 467 26.98 7.62 1.53
CA LYS A 467 26.15 6.98 2.56
C LYS A 467 24.68 7.12 2.19
N VAL A 468 23.98 6.01 2.21
CA VAL A 468 22.58 5.92 1.83
C VAL A 468 21.75 5.30 2.94
N ALA A 469 20.46 5.66 3.00
CA ALA A 469 19.53 5.07 3.94
C ALA A 469 18.17 4.78 3.28
N VAL A 470 17.51 3.73 3.76
CA VAL A 470 16.17 3.35 3.33
C VAL A 470 15.28 3.23 4.57
N ALA A 471 14.11 3.83 4.54
CA ALA A 471 13.10 3.65 5.57
C ALA A 471 11.74 3.31 4.97
N HIS A 472 11.02 2.39 5.63
CA HIS A 472 9.62 2.16 5.33
C HIS A 472 8.75 2.30 6.59
N GLY A 473 7.52 2.87 6.41
CA GLY A 473 6.71 3.33 7.53
C GLY A 473 7.17 4.69 8.05
N ILE A 474 6.23 5.60 8.27
CA ILE A 474 6.56 6.99 8.66
C ILE A 474 7.26 7.07 10.02
N LYS A 475 6.93 6.16 10.95
CA LYS A 475 7.63 6.12 12.25
C LYS A 475 9.15 5.93 12.08
N ASN A 476 9.56 5.08 11.16
CA ASN A 476 10.98 4.86 10.85
C ASN A 476 11.59 6.06 10.10
N ALA A 477 10.82 6.67 9.19
CA ALA A 477 11.25 7.90 8.52
C ALA A 477 11.56 9.01 9.53
N LYS A 478 10.73 9.19 10.57
CA LYS A 478 10.98 10.16 11.65
C LYS A 478 12.34 9.93 12.31
N VAL A 479 12.71 8.68 12.60
CA VAL A 479 14.01 8.34 13.21
C VAL A 479 15.17 8.76 12.31
N LEU A 480 15.08 8.53 10.98
CA LEU A 480 16.10 8.99 10.04
C LEU A 480 16.19 10.52 9.98
N LEU A 481 15.05 11.20 9.92
CA LEU A 481 15.02 12.67 9.90
C LEU A 481 15.62 13.27 11.18
N GLU A 482 15.38 12.67 12.34
CA GLU A 482 16.01 13.07 13.59
C GLU A 482 17.54 12.88 13.57
N LYS A 483 18.05 11.78 13.01
CA LYS A 483 19.50 11.57 12.82
C LYS A 483 20.11 12.67 11.95
N VAL A 484 19.45 13.03 10.83
CA VAL A 484 19.88 14.11 9.94
C VAL A 484 19.85 15.46 10.66
N LYS A 485 18.76 15.78 11.38
CA LYS A 485 18.57 17.02 12.13
C LYS A 485 19.65 17.22 13.20
N ASN A 486 19.99 16.16 13.90
CA ASN A 486 20.95 16.18 15.01
C ASN A 486 22.42 16.07 14.52
N GLY A 487 22.66 15.97 13.20
CA GLY A 487 23.99 15.82 12.62
C GLY A 487 24.68 14.51 12.98
N THR A 488 23.92 13.49 13.45
CA THR A 488 24.47 12.18 13.81
C THR A 488 24.62 11.24 12.61
N ALA A 489 24.11 11.65 11.44
CA ALA A 489 24.27 10.95 10.17
C ALA A 489 24.41 11.95 9.01
N ASP A 490 25.28 11.61 8.08
CA ASP A 490 25.64 12.42 6.90
C ASP A 490 25.30 11.68 5.60
N TYR A 491 24.05 11.25 5.47
CA TYR A 491 23.58 10.60 4.25
C TYR A 491 23.59 11.56 3.06
N GLN A 492 23.86 11.03 1.87
CA GLN A 492 23.72 11.76 0.61
C GLN A 492 22.38 11.47 -0.06
N PHE A 493 21.85 10.25 0.09
CA PHE A 493 20.58 9.87 -0.52
C PHE A 493 19.75 9.01 0.44
N ILE A 494 18.46 9.28 0.54
CA ILE A 494 17.51 8.58 1.41
C ILE A 494 16.27 8.16 0.61
N GLU A 495 15.93 6.87 0.67
CA GLU A 495 14.63 6.39 0.21
C GLU A 495 13.63 6.35 1.37
N ILE A 496 12.44 6.94 1.20
CA ILE A 496 11.35 6.82 2.18
C ILE A 496 10.08 6.33 1.50
N MET A 497 9.56 5.20 1.98
CA MET A 497 8.25 4.67 1.62
C MET A 497 7.31 4.67 2.83
N ALA A 498 6.14 5.31 2.72
CA ALA A 498 5.18 5.38 3.82
C ALA A 498 4.58 4.01 4.20
N CYS A 499 4.49 3.07 3.26
CA CYS A 499 3.91 1.77 3.52
C CYS A 499 4.96 0.79 4.07
N PRO A 500 4.65 0.03 5.14
CA PRO A 500 5.50 -1.08 5.58
C PRO A 500 5.78 -2.07 4.45
N GLY A 501 7.06 -2.33 4.18
CA GLY A 501 7.53 -3.22 3.12
C GLY A 501 7.53 -2.61 1.71
N GLY A 502 7.16 -1.33 1.54
CA GLY A 502 7.06 -0.66 0.25
C GLY A 502 5.69 -0.80 -0.41
N CYS A 503 5.62 -0.61 -1.74
CA CYS A 503 4.36 -0.60 -2.50
C CYS A 503 3.63 -1.94 -2.51
N ILE A 504 4.33 -3.08 -2.40
CA ILE A 504 3.69 -4.40 -2.20
C ILE A 504 2.84 -4.46 -0.92
N GLY A 505 3.08 -3.58 0.06
CA GLY A 505 2.31 -3.37 1.28
C GLY A 505 1.34 -2.18 1.21
N GLY A 506 1.09 -1.64 0.04
CA GLY A 506 0.25 -0.46 -0.15
C GLY A 506 -1.21 -0.63 0.24
N GLY A 507 -1.85 0.47 0.64
CA GLY A 507 -3.24 0.49 1.12
C GLY A 507 -4.30 0.07 0.09
N GLY A 508 -3.96 0.08 -1.20
CA GLY A 508 -4.82 -0.33 -2.31
C GLY A 508 -4.73 -1.82 -2.68
N ASN A 509 -3.79 -2.56 -2.10
CA ASN A 509 -3.63 -4.01 -2.30
C ASN A 509 -4.66 -4.84 -1.52
N PRO A 510 -4.77 -6.16 -1.77
CA PRO A 510 -5.45 -7.09 -0.88
C PRO A 510 -4.90 -7.04 0.55
N LEU A 511 -5.67 -7.57 1.52
CA LEU A 511 -5.23 -7.67 2.92
C LEU A 511 -3.89 -8.38 3.01
N LYS A 512 -3.04 -7.94 3.94
CA LYS A 512 -1.67 -8.42 4.08
C LYS A 512 -1.34 -8.85 5.51
N THR A 513 -0.37 -9.76 5.59
CA THR A 513 0.44 -10.05 6.77
C THR A 513 1.90 -10.06 6.34
N TRP A 514 2.85 -10.04 7.27
CA TRP A 514 4.26 -10.14 6.90
C TRP A 514 4.58 -11.41 6.10
N SER A 515 3.92 -12.53 6.42
CA SER A 515 4.06 -13.79 5.66
C SER A 515 3.64 -13.65 4.19
N ILE A 516 2.54 -12.95 3.92
CA ILE A 516 2.10 -12.63 2.55
C ILE A 516 3.09 -11.69 1.87
N MET A 517 3.59 -10.70 2.59
CA MET A 517 4.55 -9.72 2.08
C MET A 517 5.86 -10.38 1.66
N GLU A 518 6.35 -11.39 2.39
CA GLU A 518 7.54 -12.16 1.99
C GLU A 518 7.34 -12.86 0.64
N LYS A 519 6.17 -13.45 0.40
CA LYS A 519 5.84 -14.07 -0.89
C LYS A 519 5.80 -13.05 -2.03
N ARG A 520 5.18 -11.89 -1.80
CA ARG A 520 5.13 -10.79 -2.79
C ARG A 520 6.53 -10.26 -3.10
N LYS A 521 7.36 -10.06 -2.06
CA LYS A 521 8.76 -9.62 -2.21
C LYS A 521 9.56 -10.61 -3.05
N LYS A 522 9.49 -11.90 -2.70
CA LYS A 522 10.16 -12.96 -3.44
C LYS A 522 9.78 -12.92 -4.92
N ALA A 523 8.49 -12.85 -5.23
CA ALA A 523 7.98 -12.83 -6.59
C ALA A 523 8.48 -11.61 -7.41
N ILE A 524 8.57 -10.42 -6.78
CA ILE A 524 9.11 -9.22 -7.46
C ILE A 524 10.58 -9.40 -7.86
N TYR A 525 11.42 -9.89 -6.94
CA TYR A 525 12.84 -10.05 -7.22
C TYR A 525 13.13 -11.23 -8.18
N GLU A 526 12.34 -12.30 -8.13
CA GLU A 526 12.42 -13.40 -9.10
C GLU A 526 12.04 -12.90 -10.51
N ALA A 527 10.93 -12.18 -10.64
CA ALA A 527 10.51 -11.61 -11.92
C ALA A 527 11.52 -10.57 -12.45
N GLU A 528 12.12 -9.77 -11.59
CA GLU A 528 13.17 -8.81 -11.94
C GLU A 528 14.41 -9.51 -12.49
N ALA A 529 14.83 -10.61 -11.88
CA ALA A 529 16.03 -11.34 -12.30
C ALA A 529 15.90 -11.99 -13.69
N GLU A 530 14.67 -12.29 -14.12
CA GLU A 530 14.37 -12.88 -15.42
C GLU A 530 14.33 -11.85 -16.57
N LEU A 531 14.26 -10.54 -16.26
CA LEU A 531 14.17 -9.50 -17.29
C LEU A 531 15.51 -9.29 -18.00
N PRO A 532 15.49 -9.13 -19.34
CA PRO A 532 16.72 -8.96 -20.13
C PRO A 532 17.44 -7.64 -19.85
N VAL A 533 16.69 -6.61 -19.44
CA VAL A 533 17.21 -5.30 -19.06
C VAL A 533 16.92 -5.06 -17.58
N ARG A 534 17.96 -4.90 -16.77
CA ARG A 534 17.85 -4.75 -15.31
C ARG A 534 18.33 -3.37 -14.80
N GLN A 535 18.60 -2.44 -15.70
CA GLN A 535 19.14 -1.11 -15.42
C GLN A 535 18.39 -0.07 -16.24
N SER A 536 17.95 1.02 -15.60
CA SER A 536 17.11 2.06 -16.23
C SER A 536 17.79 2.75 -17.42
N HIS A 537 19.07 3.09 -17.30
CA HIS A 537 19.85 3.76 -18.36
C HIS A 537 20.09 2.87 -19.60
N LYS A 538 19.89 1.55 -19.48
CA LYS A 538 19.99 0.59 -20.60
C LYS A 538 18.65 0.30 -21.28
N ASN A 539 17.55 0.83 -20.77
CA ASN A 539 16.25 0.63 -21.39
C ASN A 539 16.20 1.38 -22.74
N PRO A 540 16.06 0.66 -23.89
CA PRO A 540 16.05 1.31 -25.20
C PRO A 540 14.89 2.30 -25.38
N ALA A 541 13.76 2.06 -24.73
CA ALA A 541 12.61 2.95 -24.79
C ALA A 541 12.90 4.29 -24.07
N ILE A 542 13.66 4.25 -22.97
CA ILE A 542 14.13 5.44 -22.25
C ILE A 542 15.13 6.22 -23.09
N GLN A 543 16.12 5.57 -23.68
CA GLN A 543 17.06 6.24 -24.57
C GLN A 543 16.33 6.94 -25.72
N LYS A 544 15.40 6.22 -26.36
CA LYS A 544 14.61 6.76 -27.48
C LYS A 544 13.76 7.97 -27.12
N ILE A 545 13.11 7.99 -25.93
CA ILE A 545 12.26 9.13 -25.54
C ILE A 545 13.10 10.39 -25.29
N TYR A 546 14.31 10.27 -24.73
CA TYR A 546 15.24 11.37 -24.61
C TYR A 546 15.74 11.86 -25.97
N GLU A 547 16.20 10.97 -26.83
CA GLU A 547 16.68 11.32 -28.17
C GLU A 547 15.63 12.01 -29.02
N THR A 548 14.36 11.57 -28.94
CA THR A 548 13.31 12.01 -29.87
C THR A 548 12.41 13.13 -29.31
N TYR A 549 12.40 13.36 -27.99
CA TYR A 549 11.45 14.27 -27.39
C TYR A 549 11.98 15.07 -26.19
N LEU A 550 12.46 14.41 -25.15
CA LEU A 550 12.80 15.08 -23.89
C LEU A 550 14.16 15.82 -23.92
N GLY A 551 15.06 15.42 -24.81
CA GLY A 551 16.43 15.93 -24.88
C GLY A 551 17.37 15.19 -23.93
N GLU A 552 17.64 15.76 -22.78
CA GLU A 552 18.51 15.17 -21.75
C GLU A 552 17.83 15.15 -20.37
N PRO A 553 18.24 14.24 -19.48
CA PRO A 553 17.75 14.25 -18.10
C PRO A 553 18.02 15.57 -17.40
N CYS A 554 17.03 16.09 -16.65
CA CYS A 554 17.03 17.43 -16.05
C CYS A 554 17.21 18.59 -17.05
N GLY A 555 17.04 18.35 -18.37
CA GLY A 555 17.06 19.36 -19.42
C GLY A 555 15.78 20.22 -19.41
N GLU A 556 15.70 21.22 -20.27
CA GLU A 556 14.60 22.20 -20.25
C GLU A 556 13.22 21.55 -20.36
N LEU A 557 12.99 20.67 -21.34
CA LEU A 557 11.69 20.04 -21.56
C LEU A 557 11.41 18.93 -20.53
N SER A 558 12.41 18.10 -20.19
CA SER A 558 12.25 17.06 -19.19
C SER A 558 11.96 17.69 -17.82
N HIS A 559 12.67 18.73 -17.42
CA HIS A 559 12.42 19.44 -16.18
C HIS A 559 11.02 20.06 -16.14
N LYS A 560 10.57 20.69 -17.23
CA LYS A 560 9.22 21.28 -17.32
C LYS A 560 8.11 20.25 -17.14
N LEU A 561 8.23 19.05 -17.71
CA LEU A 561 7.16 18.05 -17.73
C LEU A 561 7.25 17.07 -16.55
N LEU A 562 8.46 16.73 -16.10
CA LEU A 562 8.73 15.62 -15.21
C LEU A 562 9.13 16.05 -13.79
N HIS A 563 9.33 17.33 -13.54
CA HIS A 563 9.67 17.85 -12.21
C HIS A 563 8.54 18.71 -11.64
N THR A 564 8.61 18.96 -10.35
CA THR A 564 7.65 19.78 -9.60
C THR A 564 8.32 20.36 -8.36
N GLU A 565 7.66 21.34 -7.73
CA GLU A 565 8.10 21.89 -6.45
C GLU A 565 7.17 21.45 -5.32
N TYR A 566 7.76 21.19 -4.17
CA TYR A 566 7.03 20.86 -2.95
C TYR A 566 7.13 22.01 -1.95
N CYS A 567 6.02 22.34 -1.30
CA CYS A 567 5.94 23.49 -0.42
C CYS A 567 5.42 23.14 0.98
N ASN A 568 5.64 24.04 1.93
CA ASN A 568 5.01 23.94 3.24
C ASN A 568 3.49 24.10 3.09
N ARG A 569 2.74 23.13 3.62
CA ARG A 569 1.27 23.09 3.61
C ARG A 569 0.67 23.03 5.02
N GLN A 570 1.42 23.41 6.04
CA GLN A 570 0.92 23.46 7.43
C GLN A 570 -0.26 24.42 7.58
N ASP A 571 -0.27 25.53 6.85
CA ASP A 571 -1.33 26.55 6.94
C ASP A 571 -2.67 26.09 6.32
N LEU A 572 -2.66 25.03 5.50
CA LEU A 572 -3.90 24.44 4.96
C LEU A 572 -4.66 23.60 6.01
N LEU A 573 -4.10 23.46 7.21
CA LEU A 573 -4.60 22.64 8.31
C LEU A 573 -5.13 23.52 9.48
N GLN A 574 -5.05 24.86 9.34
CA GLN A 574 -5.67 25.84 10.23
C GLN A 574 -7.04 26.25 9.67
#